data_e03191ba3b22c1bb22383aece7aac73f
#
_entry.id   e03191ba3b22c1bb22383aece7aac73f
#
_cell.length_a   1.000
_cell.length_b   1.000
_cell.length_c   1.000
_cell.angle_alpha   90.00
_cell.angle_beta   90.00
_cell.angle_gamma   90.00
#
_symmetry.space_group_name_H-M   'P 1'
#
loop_
_entity.id
_entity.type
_entity.pdbx_description
1 polymer ?
#
loop_
_entity_poly.entity_id
_entity_poly.type
_entity_poly.pdbx_seq_one_letter_code
_entity_poly.pdbx_strand_id
1 'polypeptide(L)'
;MSVTLVTGLWNIKRDTLTEGWSRTFDHYLEKFEQLLKVENNMIIFGDPELETFVFERRSRENTQFIPREQDWFKNDIYDKIQKIRTNPDWINQSGWLSESTQARLDMYNPLVMSKMFLLNDARIMDVFDSEYMYWIDAGITNTVHWGYFTHDKIQNKFDKLFQRFGFIAFPYQANNEIHGFSYPKINQYAGANVKLVCRGGLFGGSKSLISDVNGIYYNILQQTLSDGYMGTEESIFSIMLYRHSDMFDYYEIEGNGLIGKFCEDLKNDTHVLKNVNGVSNYSKLDEKNTAVYVITFNSPKQFETLLQSMKLYDEDFLNKPKKFLLDNSSDLSTTEKYSELCNQHGFEHIKKDNLGICGGRQWIAEHASENNFDFYFFFEDDMFFYGGQDKVCRNGFNRHVEGIYEKSLEITKKYSLDFIKLNYSEFYGDNGTQWSWYNVPQTKREEYWPEKPTLPVHGLDPNAPRTKFNQMFSHKGIPFAIGEVYYCNWPQVVSKYGNEKMFLTTKWDRPFEQTWMSYIFQETKQGNIKPGLMMITPTEHDRFEFYDGNLRKES
;
A
#
# COMPACT_ATOMS: atom_id res chain seq x y z
N MET A 1 22.92 -7.15 -22.73
CA MET A 1 21.82 -7.52 -21.81
C MET A 1 20.75 -8.17 -22.65
N SER A 2 20.27 -9.36 -22.26
CA SER A 2 19.26 -10.08 -23.04
C SER A 2 17.86 -9.62 -22.64
N VAL A 3 17.03 -9.31 -23.63
CA VAL A 3 15.65 -8.86 -23.43
C VAL A 3 14.70 -9.78 -24.16
N THR A 4 13.69 -10.26 -23.47
CA THR A 4 12.62 -11.07 -24.07
C THR A 4 11.27 -10.36 -23.94
N LEU A 5 10.56 -10.27 -25.05
CA LEU A 5 9.18 -9.81 -25.08
C LEU A 5 8.25 -11.00 -24.85
N VAL A 6 7.21 -10.81 -24.07
CA VAL A 6 6.20 -11.82 -23.75
C VAL A 6 4.85 -11.34 -24.26
N THR A 7 4.15 -12.18 -24.97
CA THR A 7 2.85 -11.85 -25.55
C THR A 7 1.93 -13.07 -25.63
N GLY A 8 0.67 -12.85 -25.96
CA GLY A 8 -0.25 -13.95 -26.19
C GLY A 8 -1.51 -13.51 -26.96
N LEU A 9 -2.11 -14.45 -27.71
CA LEU A 9 -3.29 -14.20 -28.51
C LEU A 9 -4.27 -15.39 -28.50
N TRP A 10 -5.53 -15.09 -28.22
CA TRP A 10 -6.65 -16.06 -28.19
C TRP A 10 -7.89 -15.50 -28.85
N ASN A 11 -8.65 -16.35 -29.52
CA ASN A 11 -9.92 -15.98 -30.11
C ASN A 11 -11.05 -16.10 -29.08
N ILE A 12 -11.34 -15.02 -28.37
CA ILE A 12 -12.42 -14.93 -27.37
C ILE A 12 -13.77 -14.53 -27.96
N LYS A 13 -13.97 -14.71 -29.27
CA LYS A 13 -15.22 -14.42 -29.98
C LYS A 13 -15.68 -12.96 -29.88
N ARG A 14 -14.75 -12.00 -29.94
CA ARG A 14 -15.06 -10.57 -29.85
C ARG A 14 -15.89 -10.06 -31.02
N ASP A 15 -15.93 -10.77 -32.13
CA ASP A 15 -16.75 -10.53 -33.31
C ASP A 15 -18.25 -10.71 -33.07
N THR A 16 -18.65 -11.34 -31.97
CA THR A 16 -20.04 -11.52 -31.55
C THR A 16 -20.65 -10.27 -30.88
N LEU A 17 -19.85 -9.26 -30.60
CA LEU A 17 -20.29 -8.04 -29.92
C LEU A 17 -20.94 -7.05 -30.88
N THR A 18 -21.62 -6.05 -30.30
CA THR A 18 -22.24 -4.93 -31.05
C THR A 18 -21.18 -4.05 -31.73
N GLU A 19 -21.60 -3.28 -32.72
CA GLU A 19 -20.76 -2.32 -33.41
C GLU A 19 -20.06 -1.38 -32.41
N GLY A 20 -18.79 -1.09 -32.62
CA GLY A 20 -17.95 -0.33 -31.69
C GLY A 20 -17.13 -1.18 -30.72
N TRP A 21 -17.67 -2.30 -30.25
CA TRP A 21 -16.98 -3.28 -29.39
C TRP A 21 -16.46 -4.49 -30.17
N SER A 22 -17.08 -4.79 -31.31
CA SER A 22 -16.73 -5.92 -32.18
C SER A 22 -15.34 -5.76 -32.81
N ARG A 23 -14.62 -6.88 -32.88
CA ARG A 23 -13.34 -7.03 -33.61
C ARG A 23 -13.24 -8.48 -34.08
N THR A 24 -12.91 -8.69 -35.33
CA THR A 24 -12.67 -10.05 -35.85
C THR A 24 -11.33 -10.61 -35.39
N PHE A 25 -11.20 -11.90 -35.35
CA PHE A 25 -9.91 -12.53 -35.01
C PHE A 25 -8.86 -12.25 -36.08
N ASP A 26 -9.25 -12.22 -37.36
CA ASP A 26 -8.37 -11.87 -38.48
C ASP A 26 -7.77 -10.48 -38.33
N HIS A 27 -8.55 -9.51 -37.82
CA HIS A 27 -8.02 -8.19 -37.50
C HIS A 27 -6.92 -8.26 -36.43
N TYR A 28 -7.09 -9.12 -35.40
CA TYR A 28 -6.04 -9.33 -34.39
C TYR A 28 -4.82 -10.03 -34.97
N LEU A 29 -5.00 -11.02 -35.85
CA LEU A 29 -3.88 -11.70 -36.54
C LEU A 29 -3.09 -10.73 -37.40
N GLU A 30 -3.76 -9.83 -38.16
CA GLU A 30 -3.10 -8.77 -38.93
C GLU A 30 -2.23 -7.86 -38.05
N LYS A 31 -2.75 -7.44 -36.90
CA LYS A 31 -2.00 -6.59 -35.95
C LYS A 31 -0.86 -7.36 -35.29
N PHE A 32 -1.10 -8.61 -34.94
CA PHE A 32 -0.07 -9.48 -34.37
C PHE A 32 1.06 -9.75 -35.36
N GLU A 33 0.75 -9.98 -36.62
CA GLU A 33 1.76 -10.12 -37.68
C GLU A 33 2.72 -8.93 -37.74
N GLN A 34 2.22 -7.70 -37.50
CA GLN A 34 3.08 -6.54 -37.44
C GLN A 34 4.02 -6.57 -36.23
N LEU A 35 3.54 -7.02 -35.07
CA LEU A 35 4.36 -7.19 -33.87
C LEU A 35 5.43 -8.27 -34.06
N LEU A 36 5.12 -9.36 -34.76
CA LEU A 36 6.04 -10.47 -35.00
C LEU A 36 7.29 -10.08 -35.81
N LYS A 37 7.33 -8.86 -36.39
CA LYS A 37 8.51 -8.32 -37.09
C LYS A 37 9.61 -7.82 -36.15
N VAL A 38 9.34 -7.75 -34.83
CA VAL A 38 10.33 -7.34 -33.83
C VAL A 38 11.40 -8.41 -33.70
N GLU A 39 12.67 -8.03 -33.71
CA GLU A 39 13.81 -9.00 -33.74
C GLU A 39 14.17 -9.56 -32.35
N ASN A 40 13.77 -8.87 -31.26
CA ASN A 40 14.04 -9.35 -29.90
C ASN A 40 13.51 -10.77 -29.68
N ASN A 41 14.12 -11.49 -28.73
CA ASN A 41 13.58 -12.76 -28.27
C ASN A 41 12.12 -12.60 -27.86
N MET A 42 11.30 -13.60 -28.18
CA MET A 42 9.86 -13.53 -27.88
C MET A 42 9.34 -14.86 -27.34
N ILE A 43 8.62 -14.79 -26.21
CA ILE A 43 7.83 -15.91 -25.70
C ILE A 43 6.37 -15.62 -26.00
N ILE A 44 5.72 -16.54 -26.70
CA ILE A 44 4.36 -16.34 -27.22
C ILE A 44 3.46 -17.43 -26.66
N PHE A 45 2.38 -17.01 -26.00
CA PHE A 45 1.31 -17.90 -25.55
C PHE A 45 0.12 -17.86 -26.52
N GLY A 46 -0.57 -18.96 -26.69
CA GLY A 46 -1.78 -19.02 -27.52
C GLY A 46 -2.34 -20.42 -27.65
N ASP A 47 -3.49 -20.52 -28.29
CA ASP A 47 -4.04 -21.83 -28.66
C ASP A 47 -3.07 -22.56 -29.59
N PRO A 48 -2.98 -23.91 -29.54
CA PRO A 48 -2.00 -24.69 -30.34
C PRO A 48 -2.00 -24.35 -31.83
N GLU A 49 -3.17 -24.03 -32.39
CA GLU A 49 -3.32 -23.68 -33.81
C GLU A 49 -2.56 -22.41 -34.22
N LEU A 50 -2.26 -21.54 -33.26
CA LEU A 50 -1.52 -20.30 -33.50
C LEU A 50 -0.03 -20.58 -33.79
N GLU A 51 0.51 -21.73 -33.39
CA GLU A 51 1.93 -22.05 -33.53
C GLU A 51 2.41 -21.96 -34.99
N THR A 52 1.65 -22.51 -35.92
CA THR A 52 1.98 -22.45 -37.37
C THR A 52 2.07 -21.01 -37.84
N PHE A 53 1.09 -20.20 -37.51
CA PHE A 53 1.07 -18.76 -37.87
C PHE A 53 2.31 -18.02 -37.37
N VAL A 54 2.75 -18.33 -36.15
CA VAL A 54 3.93 -17.69 -35.53
C VAL A 54 5.21 -18.12 -36.30
N PHE A 55 5.43 -19.43 -36.49
CA PHE A 55 6.67 -19.91 -37.07
C PHE A 55 6.80 -19.77 -38.61
N GLU A 56 5.72 -19.43 -39.29
CA GLU A 56 5.77 -18.91 -40.65
C GLU A 56 6.38 -17.50 -40.73
N ARG A 57 6.42 -16.76 -39.62
CA ARG A 57 6.80 -15.34 -39.53
C ARG A 57 8.03 -15.07 -38.66
N ARG A 58 8.42 -16.04 -37.83
CA ARG A 58 9.55 -15.90 -36.90
C ARG A 58 10.42 -17.16 -36.89
N SER A 59 11.72 -16.94 -36.65
CA SER A 59 12.65 -18.04 -36.43
C SER A 59 12.45 -18.68 -35.06
N ARG A 60 12.67 -20.00 -35.01
CA ARG A 60 12.72 -20.75 -33.73
C ARG A 60 13.93 -20.37 -32.86
N GLU A 61 14.95 -19.73 -33.43
CA GLU A 61 16.15 -19.32 -32.71
C GLU A 61 15.87 -18.18 -31.71
N ASN A 62 14.91 -17.29 -32.02
CA ASN A 62 14.53 -16.16 -31.19
C ASN A 62 13.05 -16.20 -30.74
N THR A 63 12.41 -17.36 -30.86
CA THR A 63 10.98 -17.49 -30.53
C THR A 63 10.69 -18.80 -29.81
N GLN A 64 10.08 -18.68 -28.64
CA GLN A 64 9.51 -19.81 -27.91
C GLN A 64 7.98 -19.69 -27.96
N PHE A 65 7.31 -20.71 -28.52
CA PHE A 65 5.86 -20.80 -28.47
C PHE A 65 5.45 -21.74 -27.34
N ILE A 66 4.54 -21.31 -26.48
CA ILE A 66 4.03 -22.08 -25.35
C ILE A 66 2.51 -22.22 -25.53
N PRO A 67 2.02 -23.41 -25.89
CA PRO A 67 0.59 -23.62 -26.05
C PRO A 67 -0.13 -23.43 -24.70
N ARG A 68 -1.19 -22.65 -24.73
CA ARG A 68 -2.10 -22.40 -23.61
C ARG A 68 -3.53 -22.31 -24.15
N GLU A 69 -4.30 -23.33 -23.92
CA GLU A 69 -5.74 -23.34 -24.27
C GLU A 69 -6.52 -22.40 -23.37
N GLN A 70 -7.68 -21.94 -23.83
CA GLN A 70 -8.52 -21.00 -23.08
C GLN A 70 -8.99 -21.56 -21.71
N ASP A 71 -9.09 -22.88 -21.57
CA ASP A 71 -9.44 -23.51 -20.30
C ASP A 71 -8.43 -23.26 -19.19
N TRP A 72 -7.18 -22.92 -19.51
CA TRP A 72 -6.18 -22.52 -18.54
C TRP A 72 -6.58 -21.24 -17.76
N PHE A 73 -7.37 -20.35 -18.36
CA PHE A 73 -7.87 -19.13 -17.71
C PHE A 73 -9.04 -19.38 -16.78
N LYS A 74 -9.61 -20.59 -16.75
CA LYS A 74 -10.62 -21.02 -15.79
C LYS A 74 -9.98 -21.50 -14.49
N ASN A 75 -9.12 -20.66 -13.94
CA ASN A 75 -8.40 -20.88 -12.69
C ASN A 75 -9.20 -20.35 -11.47
N ASP A 76 -8.54 -20.21 -10.33
CA ASP A 76 -9.14 -19.82 -9.04
C ASP A 76 -9.80 -18.42 -9.02
N ILE A 77 -9.51 -17.56 -9.99
CA ILE A 77 -10.14 -16.23 -10.13
C ILE A 77 -11.38 -16.26 -11.04
N TYR A 78 -11.55 -17.28 -11.86
CA TYR A 78 -12.60 -17.33 -12.90
C TYR A 78 -14.00 -17.19 -12.31
N ASP A 79 -14.38 -18.03 -11.35
CA ASP A 79 -15.72 -18.04 -10.77
C ASP A 79 -16.04 -16.70 -10.06
N LYS A 80 -15.04 -16.09 -9.42
CA LYS A 80 -15.20 -14.78 -8.80
C LYS A 80 -15.48 -13.71 -9.85
N ILE A 81 -14.74 -13.73 -10.96
CA ILE A 81 -14.95 -12.83 -12.10
C ILE A 81 -16.36 -13.02 -12.67
N GLN A 82 -16.78 -14.28 -12.92
CA GLN A 82 -18.13 -14.54 -13.46
C GLN A 82 -19.22 -14.03 -12.54
N LYS A 83 -19.08 -14.23 -11.23
CA LYS A 83 -20.03 -13.73 -10.23
C LYS A 83 -20.17 -12.21 -10.27
N ILE A 84 -19.05 -11.48 -10.40
CA ILE A 84 -19.08 -10.02 -10.42
C ILE A 84 -19.64 -9.50 -11.75
N ARG A 85 -19.16 -10.02 -12.90
CA ARG A 85 -19.58 -9.53 -14.22
C ARG A 85 -21.06 -9.76 -14.51
N THR A 86 -21.71 -10.70 -13.84
CA THR A 86 -23.15 -10.97 -13.94
C THR A 86 -23.98 -10.25 -12.88
N ASN A 87 -23.34 -9.52 -11.96
CA ASN A 87 -24.03 -8.77 -10.93
C ASN A 87 -24.61 -7.46 -11.52
N PRO A 88 -25.94 -7.23 -11.42
CA PRO A 88 -26.57 -6.00 -11.90
C PRO A 88 -25.98 -4.72 -11.32
N ASP A 89 -25.56 -4.72 -10.04
CA ASP A 89 -24.96 -3.55 -9.41
C ASP A 89 -23.64 -3.16 -10.05
N TRP A 90 -22.84 -4.15 -10.47
CA TRP A 90 -21.60 -3.91 -11.19
C TRP A 90 -21.86 -3.47 -12.63
N ILE A 91 -22.75 -4.13 -13.34
CA ILE A 91 -23.08 -3.83 -14.74
C ILE A 91 -23.65 -2.41 -14.90
N ASN A 92 -24.48 -1.97 -13.97
CA ASN A 92 -25.21 -0.71 -14.06
C ASN A 92 -24.50 0.48 -13.42
N GLN A 93 -23.29 0.30 -12.86
CA GLN A 93 -22.55 1.42 -12.25
C GLN A 93 -22.09 2.47 -13.26
N SER A 94 -22.03 2.11 -14.56
CA SER A 94 -21.68 3.01 -15.65
C SER A 94 -22.42 2.64 -16.94
N GLY A 95 -22.90 3.64 -17.68
CA GLY A 95 -23.76 3.40 -18.85
C GLY A 95 -23.09 2.64 -20.01
N TRP A 96 -21.74 2.66 -20.10
CA TRP A 96 -21.00 1.94 -21.13
C TRP A 96 -20.73 0.47 -20.79
N LEU A 97 -20.75 0.12 -19.49
CA LEU A 97 -20.22 -1.15 -18.99
C LEU A 97 -21.05 -2.35 -19.45
N SER A 98 -22.37 -2.22 -19.51
CA SER A 98 -23.28 -3.27 -19.94
C SER A 98 -23.03 -3.80 -21.36
N GLU A 99 -22.52 -2.94 -22.25
CA GLU A 99 -22.20 -3.30 -23.63
C GLU A 99 -20.72 -3.65 -23.85
N SER A 100 -19.90 -3.49 -22.83
CA SER A 100 -18.45 -3.69 -22.91
C SER A 100 -18.05 -5.15 -23.09
N THR A 101 -16.82 -5.36 -23.56
CA THR A 101 -16.19 -6.68 -23.61
C THR A 101 -16.15 -7.35 -22.23
N GLN A 102 -15.99 -6.57 -21.17
CA GLN A 102 -15.92 -7.05 -19.79
C GLN A 102 -17.23 -7.69 -19.33
N ALA A 103 -18.37 -7.09 -19.67
CA ALA A 103 -19.68 -7.61 -19.29
C ALA A 103 -20.16 -8.72 -20.22
N ARG A 104 -19.85 -8.62 -21.51
CA ARG A 104 -20.44 -9.51 -22.55
C ARG A 104 -19.63 -10.78 -22.80
N LEU A 105 -18.30 -10.77 -22.62
CA LEU A 105 -17.44 -11.93 -22.87
C LEU A 105 -16.94 -12.53 -21.55
N ASP A 106 -17.27 -13.79 -21.33
CA ASP A 106 -16.89 -14.54 -20.13
C ASP A 106 -15.38 -14.72 -19.99
N MET A 107 -14.64 -14.78 -21.09
CA MET A 107 -13.18 -14.96 -21.12
C MET A 107 -12.39 -13.67 -21.14
N TYR A 108 -13.00 -12.49 -21.32
CA TYR A 108 -12.24 -11.24 -21.46
C TYR A 108 -11.45 -10.90 -20.20
N ASN A 109 -12.13 -10.75 -19.06
CA ASN A 109 -11.46 -10.41 -17.80
C ASN A 109 -10.52 -11.55 -17.30
N PRO A 110 -10.90 -12.85 -17.35
CA PRO A 110 -9.94 -13.91 -17.04
C PRO A 110 -8.65 -13.83 -17.84
N LEU A 111 -8.73 -13.52 -19.15
CA LEU A 111 -7.57 -13.39 -20.00
C LEU A 111 -6.73 -12.16 -19.65
N VAL A 112 -7.32 -10.95 -19.65
CA VAL A 112 -6.54 -9.72 -19.41
C VAL A 112 -5.95 -9.68 -18.00
N MET A 113 -6.65 -10.19 -17.01
CA MET A 113 -6.14 -10.31 -15.64
C MET A 113 -5.05 -11.36 -15.47
N SER A 114 -4.89 -12.27 -16.43
CA SER A 114 -3.84 -13.30 -16.39
C SER A 114 -2.52 -12.86 -17.02
N LYS A 115 -2.41 -11.68 -17.63
CA LYS A 115 -1.18 -11.17 -18.26
C LYS A 115 0.03 -11.22 -17.33
N MET A 116 -0.13 -10.83 -16.06
CA MET A 116 0.96 -10.88 -15.09
C MET A 116 1.37 -12.32 -14.75
N PHE A 117 0.43 -13.25 -14.69
CA PHE A 117 0.70 -14.68 -14.47
C PHE A 117 1.45 -15.28 -15.65
N LEU A 118 1.06 -14.93 -16.88
CA LEU A 118 1.75 -15.36 -18.10
C LEU A 118 3.18 -14.80 -18.18
N LEU A 119 3.39 -13.55 -17.75
CA LEU A 119 4.74 -12.98 -17.66
C LEU A 119 5.60 -13.74 -16.64
N ASN A 120 5.03 -14.14 -15.51
CA ASN A 120 5.73 -14.96 -14.52
C ASN A 120 5.98 -16.40 -15.02
N ASP A 121 5.04 -17.00 -15.73
CA ASP A 121 5.23 -18.31 -16.38
C ASP A 121 6.37 -18.23 -17.40
N ALA A 122 6.38 -17.19 -18.24
CA ALA A 122 7.47 -16.93 -19.18
C ALA A 122 8.82 -16.81 -18.47
N ARG A 123 8.88 -16.12 -17.32
CA ARG A 123 10.10 -16.03 -16.50
C ARG A 123 10.63 -17.41 -16.07
N ILE A 124 9.72 -18.32 -15.71
CA ILE A 124 10.08 -19.69 -15.29
C ILE A 124 10.53 -20.56 -16.46
N MET A 125 9.87 -20.39 -17.62
CA MET A 125 10.05 -21.22 -18.80
C MET A 125 11.05 -20.65 -19.83
N ASP A 126 11.68 -19.53 -19.52
CA ASP A 126 12.57 -18.76 -20.38
C ASP A 126 13.80 -19.57 -20.82
N VAL A 127 13.92 -19.78 -22.13
CA VAL A 127 15.04 -20.47 -22.77
C VAL A 127 16.15 -19.54 -23.24
N PHE A 128 15.96 -18.22 -23.16
CA PHE A 128 16.87 -17.20 -23.70
C PHE A 128 17.82 -16.60 -22.66
N ASP A 129 17.72 -17.04 -21.41
CA ASP A 129 18.48 -16.49 -20.28
C ASP A 129 18.37 -14.97 -20.19
N SER A 130 17.12 -14.50 -20.15
CA SER A 130 16.81 -13.08 -20.21
C SER A 130 17.13 -12.36 -18.90
N GLU A 131 17.69 -11.16 -18.99
CA GLU A 131 17.86 -10.25 -17.84
C GLU A 131 16.60 -9.38 -17.62
N TYR A 132 15.93 -9.02 -18.73
CA TYR A 132 14.71 -8.20 -18.74
C TYR A 132 13.60 -8.89 -19.51
N MET A 133 12.38 -8.79 -18.99
CA MET A 133 11.19 -9.32 -19.65
C MET A 133 10.04 -8.32 -19.61
N TYR A 134 9.37 -8.15 -20.75
CA TYR A 134 8.26 -7.24 -20.90
C TYR A 134 7.07 -7.92 -21.54
N TRP A 135 5.88 -7.77 -20.91
CA TRP A 135 4.63 -8.05 -21.57
C TRP A 135 4.36 -7.00 -22.63
N ILE A 136 3.95 -7.43 -23.81
CA ILE A 136 3.45 -6.57 -24.88
C ILE A 136 2.20 -7.19 -25.49
N ASP A 137 1.12 -6.42 -25.59
CA ASP A 137 -0.13 -6.96 -26.16
C ASP A 137 0.04 -7.32 -27.63
N ALA A 138 -0.47 -8.49 -28.04
CA ALA A 138 -0.45 -8.93 -29.44
C ALA A 138 -1.13 -7.92 -30.39
N GLY A 139 -2.13 -7.19 -29.88
CA GLY A 139 -2.83 -6.14 -30.61
C GLY A 139 -2.25 -4.73 -30.45
N ILE A 140 -1.06 -4.55 -29.89
CA ILE A 140 -0.47 -3.23 -29.60
C ILE A 140 -0.39 -2.33 -30.84
N THR A 141 -0.20 -2.94 -32.01
CA THR A 141 -0.09 -2.22 -33.28
C THR A 141 -1.40 -1.64 -33.80
N ASN A 142 -2.53 -1.84 -33.08
CA ASN A 142 -3.74 -1.05 -33.31
C ASN A 142 -3.56 0.44 -32.98
N THR A 143 -2.70 0.75 -32.01
CA THR A 143 -2.49 2.10 -31.48
C THR A 143 -1.07 2.60 -31.62
N VAL A 144 -0.11 1.71 -31.85
CA VAL A 144 1.32 2.03 -31.99
C VAL A 144 1.82 1.51 -33.33
N HIS A 145 2.32 2.38 -34.19
CA HIS A 145 2.87 1.94 -35.46
C HIS A 145 4.04 0.96 -35.23
N TRP A 146 3.99 -0.19 -35.90
CA TRP A 146 4.96 -1.28 -35.74
C TRP A 146 6.43 -0.84 -35.96
N GLY A 147 6.66 0.15 -36.84
CA GLY A 147 7.98 0.71 -37.12
C GLY A 147 8.68 1.31 -35.90
N TYR A 148 7.97 1.64 -34.81
CA TYR A 148 8.62 2.00 -33.56
C TYR A 148 9.35 0.80 -32.94
N PHE A 149 8.72 -0.36 -32.93
CA PHE A 149 9.30 -1.57 -32.30
C PHE A 149 10.43 -2.19 -33.13
N THR A 150 10.42 -1.99 -34.44
CA THR A 150 11.49 -2.48 -35.34
C THR A 150 12.60 -1.46 -35.58
N HIS A 151 12.52 -0.26 -35.00
CA HIS A 151 13.51 0.79 -35.14
C HIS A 151 14.74 0.50 -34.27
N ASP A 152 15.94 0.45 -34.86
CA ASP A 152 17.20 0.09 -34.18
C ASP A 152 17.43 0.86 -32.87
N LYS A 153 17.11 2.16 -32.86
CA LYS A 153 17.25 3.01 -31.66
C LYS A 153 16.30 2.63 -30.52
N ILE A 154 15.21 1.92 -30.79
CA ILE A 154 14.28 1.45 -29.77
C ILE A 154 14.63 0.05 -29.34
N GLN A 155 14.89 -0.87 -30.28
CA GLN A 155 15.27 -2.26 -29.99
C GLN A 155 16.48 -2.34 -29.07
N ASN A 156 17.50 -1.49 -29.32
CA ASN A 156 18.70 -1.43 -28.49
C ASN A 156 18.49 -0.77 -27.11
N LYS A 157 17.26 -0.33 -26.79
CA LYS A 157 16.93 0.33 -25.53
C LYS A 157 15.89 -0.43 -24.71
N PHE A 158 15.45 -1.58 -25.16
CA PHE A 158 14.50 -2.37 -24.37
C PHE A 158 15.06 -2.79 -23.01
N ASP A 159 16.37 -2.92 -22.84
CA ASP A 159 17.03 -3.14 -21.55
C ASP A 159 16.98 -1.92 -20.60
N LYS A 160 16.52 -0.77 -21.10
CA LYS A 160 16.47 0.50 -20.37
C LYS A 160 15.06 1.06 -20.25
N LEU A 161 14.03 0.30 -20.63
CA LEU A 161 12.66 0.78 -20.55
C LEU A 161 12.31 1.22 -19.13
N PHE A 162 12.63 0.38 -18.15
CA PHE A 162 12.42 0.67 -16.73
C PHE A 162 13.64 0.19 -15.92
N GLN A 163 14.07 1.00 -14.97
CA GLN A 163 15.19 0.64 -14.09
C GLN A 163 14.81 -0.43 -13.06
N ARG A 164 13.53 -0.47 -12.71
CA ARG A 164 12.91 -1.47 -11.85
C ARG A 164 11.86 -2.24 -12.64
N PHE A 165 10.75 -2.57 -12.03
CA PHE A 165 9.56 -3.00 -12.76
C PHE A 165 8.70 -1.77 -13.05
N GLY A 166 8.13 -1.65 -14.24
CA GLY A 166 7.50 -0.42 -14.63
C GLY A 166 6.25 -0.55 -15.48
N PHE A 167 5.50 0.56 -15.46
CA PHE A 167 4.24 0.72 -16.19
C PHE A 167 4.26 1.99 -17.03
N ILE A 168 3.51 1.98 -18.11
CA ILE A 168 3.11 3.22 -18.78
C ILE A 168 1.80 3.65 -18.13
N ALA A 169 1.70 4.92 -17.71
CA ALA A 169 0.53 5.45 -17.03
C ALA A 169 0.10 6.79 -17.62
N PHE A 170 -1.16 7.14 -17.49
CA PHE A 170 -1.71 8.40 -17.93
C PHE A 170 -2.63 9.03 -16.88
N PRO A 171 -2.75 10.37 -16.84
CA PRO A 171 -3.68 11.05 -15.96
C PRO A 171 -5.12 10.67 -16.30
N TYR A 172 -5.88 10.28 -15.30
CA TYR A 172 -7.27 9.89 -15.46
C TYR A 172 -8.13 10.58 -14.41
N GLN A 173 -9.20 11.22 -14.87
CA GLN A 173 -10.20 11.81 -13.98
C GLN A 173 -11.45 10.93 -14.04
N ALA A 174 -11.68 10.18 -12.97
CA ALA A 174 -12.87 9.38 -12.83
C ALA A 174 -13.87 10.05 -11.88
N ASN A 175 -15.15 9.93 -12.20
CA ASN A 175 -16.21 10.39 -11.31
C ASN A 175 -16.60 9.29 -10.32
N ASN A 176 -16.85 8.08 -10.80
CA ASN A 176 -17.40 6.98 -10.01
C ASN A 176 -16.67 5.65 -10.21
N GLU A 177 -16.04 5.39 -11.36
CA GLU A 177 -15.37 4.13 -11.66
C GLU A 177 -14.17 4.31 -12.61
N ILE A 178 -13.26 3.33 -12.63
CA ILE A 178 -12.14 3.19 -13.56
C ILE A 178 -12.21 1.78 -14.16
N HIS A 179 -12.53 1.69 -15.46
CA HIS A 179 -12.63 0.40 -16.17
C HIS A 179 -13.55 -0.63 -15.48
N GLY A 180 -14.65 -0.14 -14.86
CA GLY A 180 -15.57 -0.98 -14.09
C GLY A 180 -15.21 -1.15 -12.62
N PHE A 181 -14.09 -0.63 -12.15
CA PHE A 181 -13.70 -0.64 -10.75
C PHE A 181 -14.18 0.63 -10.05
N SER A 182 -14.89 0.50 -8.93
CA SER A 182 -15.33 1.65 -8.14
C SER A 182 -14.16 2.55 -7.74
N TYR A 183 -14.21 3.84 -8.11
CA TYR A 183 -13.11 4.78 -7.85
C TYR A 183 -12.81 5.00 -6.35
N PRO A 184 -13.80 5.17 -5.48
CA PRO A 184 -13.54 5.24 -4.05
C PRO A 184 -12.86 3.98 -3.49
N LYS A 185 -13.18 2.80 -4.07
CA LYS A 185 -12.59 1.54 -3.66
C LYS A 185 -11.16 1.37 -4.18
N ILE A 186 -10.87 1.81 -5.42
CA ILE A 186 -9.50 1.78 -5.93
C ILE A 186 -8.58 2.65 -5.07
N ASN A 187 -9.04 3.84 -4.64
CA ASN A 187 -8.30 4.70 -3.70
C ASN A 187 -8.06 4.01 -2.35
N GLN A 188 -9.08 3.34 -1.82
CA GLN A 188 -8.98 2.59 -0.57
C GLN A 188 -7.92 1.47 -0.68
N TYR A 189 -7.96 0.67 -1.75
CA TYR A 189 -6.97 -0.39 -1.96
C TYR A 189 -5.57 0.15 -2.23
N ALA A 190 -5.45 1.27 -2.92
CA ALA A 190 -4.18 1.94 -3.20
C ALA A 190 -3.59 2.61 -1.95
N GLY A 191 -4.40 2.94 -0.95
CA GLY A 191 -4.01 3.77 0.20
C GLY A 191 -3.61 5.18 -0.21
N ALA A 192 -4.16 5.69 -1.33
CA ALA A 192 -3.84 7.00 -1.89
C ALA A 192 -4.93 7.43 -2.88
N ASN A 193 -4.98 8.74 -3.18
CA ASN A 193 -5.80 9.24 -4.27
C ASN A 193 -5.16 8.90 -5.62
N VAL A 194 -5.73 7.92 -6.33
CA VAL A 194 -5.24 7.45 -7.63
C VAL A 194 -5.56 8.45 -8.71
N LYS A 195 -4.53 9.09 -9.27
CA LYS A 195 -4.64 10.08 -10.36
C LYS A 195 -4.12 9.55 -11.70
N LEU A 196 -3.44 8.42 -11.69
CA LEU A 196 -2.83 7.79 -12.85
C LEU A 196 -3.40 6.39 -13.04
N VAL A 197 -3.75 6.05 -14.26
CA VAL A 197 -4.17 4.70 -14.65
C VAL A 197 -3.06 4.07 -15.47
N CYS A 198 -2.66 2.85 -15.09
CA CYS A 198 -1.68 2.07 -15.82
C CYS A 198 -2.26 1.50 -17.11
N ARG A 199 -1.42 1.35 -18.14
CA ARG A 199 -1.75 0.66 -19.38
C ARG A 199 -1.31 -0.80 -19.33
N GLY A 200 -2.22 -1.70 -19.64
CA GLY A 200 -1.95 -3.14 -19.70
C GLY A 200 -1.27 -3.61 -20.98
N GLY A 201 -1.03 -2.69 -21.94
CA GLY A 201 -0.45 -3.04 -23.26
C GLY A 201 1.06 -3.21 -23.27
N LEU A 202 1.77 -2.59 -22.34
CA LEU A 202 3.23 -2.73 -22.18
C LEU A 202 3.62 -2.50 -20.72
N PHE A 203 4.24 -3.50 -20.10
CA PHE A 203 4.76 -3.44 -18.73
C PHE A 203 5.83 -4.52 -18.51
N GLY A 204 6.66 -4.38 -17.48
CA GLY A 204 7.71 -5.36 -17.17
C GLY A 204 8.94 -4.70 -16.57
N GLY A 205 10.09 -5.40 -16.65
CA GLY A 205 11.35 -4.92 -16.09
C GLY A 205 12.35 -6.04 -15.87
N SER A 206 13.20 -5.90 -14.83
CA SER A 206 14.17 -6.92 -14.47
C SER A 206 13.47 -8.25 -14.16
N LYS A 207 13.94 -9.33 -14.77
CA LYS A 207 13.44 -10.70 -14.56
C LYS A 207 13.44 -11.10 -13.09
N SER A 208 14.42 -10.62 -12.32
CA SER A 208 14.53 -10.92 -10.88
C SER A 208 13.38 -10.39 -10.04
N LEU A 209 12.68 -9.35 -10.49
CA LEU A 209 11.57 -8.73 -9.76
C LEU A 209 10.20 -9.35 -10.11
N ILE A 210 10.09 -10.08 -11.22
CA ILE A 210 8.79 -10.53 -11.75
C ILE A 210 8.06 -11.43 -10.75
N SER A 211 8.77 -12.30 -10.03
CA SER A 211 8.16 -13.21 -9.05
C SER A 211 7.48 -12.43 -7.91
N ASP A 212 8.18 -11.46 -7.35
CA ASP A 212 7.65 -10.66 -6.23
C ASP A 212 6.48 -9.79 -6.68
N VAL A 213 6.62 -9.17 -7.86
CA VAL A 213 5.55 -8.37 -8.48
C VAL A 213 4.32 -9.24 -8.77
N ASN A 214 4.50 -10.47 -9.27
CA ASN A 214 3.41 -11.41 -9.48
C ASN A 214 2.71 -11.79 -8.17
N GLY A 215 3.46 -12.01 -7.10
CA GLY A 215 2.89 -12.28 -5.77
C GLY A 215 2.04 -11.12 -5.25
N ILE A 216 2.54 -9.89 -5.40
CA ILE A 216 1.79 -8.67 -5.05
C ILE A 216 0.51 -8.56 -5.89
N TYR A 217 0.63 -8.72 -7.20
CA TYR A 217 -0.51 -8.68 -8.12
C TYR A 217 -1.59 -9.69 -7.75
N TYR A 218 -1.20 -10.96 -7.55
CA TYR A 218 -2.11 -12.03 -7.17
C TYR A 218 -2.86 -11.72 -5.87
N ASN A 219 -2.16 -11.27 -4.84
CA ASN A 219 -2.77 -10.96 -3.54
C ASN A 219 -3.81 -9.82 -3.65
N ILE A 220 -3.49 -8.75 -4.38
CA ILE A 220 -4.43 -7.64 -4.59
C ILE A 220 -5.64 -8.09 -5.42
N LEU A 221 -5.40 -8.82 -6.49
CA LEU A 221 -6.46 -9.34 -7.34
C LEU A 221 -7.41 -10.28 -6.58
N GLN A 222 -6.87 -11.21 -5.81
CA GLN A 222 -7.67 -12.11 -4.96
C GLN A 222 -8.50 -11.35 -3.93
N GLN A 223 -7.90 -10.36 -3.28
CA GLN A 223 -8.58 -9.54 -2.30
C GLN A 223 -9.74 -8.75 -2.93
N THR A 224 -9.49 -8.03 -4.03
CA THR A 224 -10.49 -7.19 -4.68
C THR A 224 -11.65 -8.01 -5.23
N LEU A 225 -11.36 -9.15 -5.88
CA LEU A 225 -12.40 -10.06 -6.39
C LEU A 225 -13.21 -10.71 -5.27
N SER A 226 -12.59 -11.08 -4.16
CA SER A 226 -13.30 -11.65 -3.00
C SER A 226 -14.21 -10.63 -2.33
N ASP A 227 -13.84 -9.36 -2.36
CA ASP A 227 -14.64 -8.24 -1.86
C ASP A 227 -15.74 -7.77 -2.86
N GLY A 228 -15.78 -8.38 -4.06
CA GLY A 228 -16.78 -8.06 -5.09
C GLY A 228 -16.45 -6.87 -5.98
N TYR A 229 -15.18 -6.43 -6.03
CA TYR A 229 -14.73 -5.31 -6.87
C TYR A 229 -13.87 -5.80 -8.01
N MET A 230 -14.19 -5.35 -9.23
CA MET A 230 -13.52 -5.75 -10.45
C MET A 230 -13.44 -4.59 -11.45
N GLY A 231 -12.30 -4.47 -12.09
CA GLY A 231 -12.07 -3.70 -13.32
C GLY A 231 -11.34 -4.58 -14.34
N THR A 232 -10.21 -4.11 -14.83
CA THR A 232 -9.25 -4.90 -15.62
C THR A 232 -7.93 -5.03 -14.88
N GLU A 233 -6.91 -5.66 -15.50
CA GLU A 233 -5.54 -5.66 -14.99
C GLU A 233 -4.99 -4.25 -14.74
N GLU A 234 -5.41 -3.28 -15.57
CA GLU A 234 -4.99 -1.86 -15.47
C GLU A 234 -5.40 -1.24 -14.12
N SER A 235 -6.56 -1.64 -13.58
CA SER A 235 -7.00 -1.21 -12.25
C SER A 235 -6.12 -1.77 -11.14
N ILE A 236 -5.73 -3.04 -11.25
CA ILE A 236 -4.85 -3.70 -10.27
C ILE A 236 -3.44 -3.10 -10.36
N PHE A 237 -2.89 -2.90 -11.56
CA PHE A 237 -1.60 -2.22 -11.77
C PHE A 237 -1.60 -0.81 -11.19
N SER A 238 -2.70 -0.08 -11.32
CA SER A 238 -2.84 1.26 -10.74
C SER A 238 -2.82 1.21 -9.20
N ILE A 239 -3.50 0.25 -8.59
CA ILE A 239 -3.40 0.01 -7.14
C ILE A 239 -1.96 -0.31 -6.74
N MET A 240 -1.28 -1.21 -7.46
CA MET A 240 0.11 -1.59 -7.18
C MET A 240 1.05 -0.40 -7.26
N LEU A 241 0.92 0.43 -8.30
CA LEU A 241 1.76 1.60 -8.55
C LEU A 241 1.76 2.57 -7.37
N TYR A 242 0.61 2.79 -6.73
CA TYR A 242 0.50 3.67 -5.57
C TYR A 242 0.85 2.97 -4.26
N ARG A 243 0.37 1.75 -4.07
CA ARG A 243 0.50 1.00 -2.82
C ARG A 243 1.92 0.52 -2.55
N HIS A 244 2.68 0.17 -3.60
CA HIS A 244 4.06 -0.34 -3.56
C HIS A 244 5.00 0.54 -4.39
N SER A 245 4.84 1.83 -4.30
CA SER A 245 5.52 2.81 -5.13
C SER A 245 7.06 2.72 -5.10
N ASP A 246 7.63 2.15 -4.05
CA ASP A 246 9.07 1.89 -3.92
C ASP A 246 9.58 0.80 -4.90
N MET A 247 8.68 -0.05 -5.41
CA MET A 247 9.02 -1.13 -6.33
C MET A 247 8.87 -0.77 -7.80
N PHE A 248 8.10 0.28 -8.11
CA PHE A 248 7.67 0.58 -9.48
C PHE A 248 8.18 1.91 -9.98
N ASP A 249 8.57 1.92 -11.24
CA ASP A 249 8.72 3.12 -12.04
C ASP A 249 7.52 3.25 -12.99
N TYR A 250 7.23 4.47 -13.44
CA TYR A 250 6.29 4.67 -14.50
C TYR A 250 6.75 5.74 -15.47
N TYR A 251 6.29 5.59 -16.71
CA TYR A 251 6.38 6.64 -17.72
C TYR A 251 4.99 7.24 -17.91
N GLU A 252 4.89 8.56 -17.77
CA GLU A 252 3.63 9.27 -17.93
C GLU A 252 3.43 9.70 -19.38
N ILE A 253 2.31 9.24 -19.97
CA ILE A 253 1.87 9.68 -21.28
C ILE A 253 0.68 10.62 -21.14
N GLU A 254 0.53 11.54 -22.08
CA GLU A 254 -0.56 12.50 -22.10
C GLU A 254 -1.83 11.91 -22.76
N GLY A 255 -2.99 12.46 -22.39
CA GLY A 255 -4.26 12.26 -23.09
C GLY A 255 -4.77 10.82 -23.09
N ASN A 256 -5.17 10.30 -24.23
CA ASN A 256 -5.88 9.02 -24.40
C ASN A 256 -5.03 7.76 -24.18
N GLY A 257 -3.86 7.87 -23.55
CA GLY A 257 -3.02 6.72 -23.25
C GLY A 257 -2.35 6.10 -24.48
N LEU A 258 -1.93 6.92 -25.44
CA LEU A 258 -1.23 6.46 -26.64
C LEU A 258 0.23 6.08 -26.33
N ILE A 259 0.53 4.81 -26.24
CA ILE A 259 1.88 4.26 -26.00
C ILE A 259 2.90 4.71 -27.05
N GLY A 260 2.46 5.13 -28.24
CA GLY A 260 3.33 5.67 -29.29
C GLY A 260 4.21 6.85 -28.83
N LYS A 261 3.71 7.71 -27.95
CA LYS A 261 4.50 8.80 -27.37
C LYS A 261 5.70 8.30 -26.54
N PHE A 262 5.50 7.26 -25.77
CA PHE A 262 6.59 6.59 -25.04
C PHE A 262 7.68 6.08 -25.98
N CYS A 263 7.27 5.42 -27.08
CA CYS A 263 8.21 4.91 -28.07
C CYS A 263 9.00 6.04 -28.76
N GLU A 264 8.33 7.18 -29.02
CA GLU A 264 8.99 8.35 -29.60
C GLU A 264 10.04 8.95 -28.66
N ASP A 265 9.68 9.12 -27.38
CA ASP A 265 10.58 9.67 -26.38
C ASP A 265 11.74 8.70 -26.08
N LEU A 266 11.48 7.39 -26.08
CA LEU A 266 12.52 6.37 -25.95
C LEU A 266 13.51 6.44 -27.13
N LYS A 267 12.99 6.59 -28.37
CA LYS A 267 13.81 6.77 -29.57
C LYS A 267 14.74 7.98 -29.46
N ASN A 268 14.23 9.07 -28.91
CA ASN A 268 14.93 10.36 -28.84
C ASN A 268 15.75 10.56 -27.55
N ASP A 269 15.82 9.57 -26.65
CA ASP A 269 16.42 9.67 -25.31
C ASP A 269 15.83 10.78 -24.43
N THR A 270 14.56 11.09 -24.65
CA THR A 270 13.83 12.12 -23.88
C THR A 270 12.86 11.52 -22.85
N HIS A 271 12.78 10.18 -22.79
CA HIS A 271 11.92 9.52 -21.81
C HIS A 271 12.42 9.73 -20.39
N VAL A 272 11.48 10.12 -19.50
CA VAL A 272 11.76 10.35 -18.08
C VAL A 272 10.91 9.40 -17.26
N LEU A 273 11.56 8.49 -16.56
CA LEU A 273 10.89 7.62 -15.60
C LEU A 273 10.55 8.39 -14.33
N LYS A 274 9.35 8.19 -13.86
CA LYS A 274 8.83 8.80 -12.64
C LYS A 274 8.50 7.72 -11.61
N ASN A 275 8.41 8.14 -10.38
CA ASN A 275 7.81 7.37 -9.30
C ASN A 275 6.60 8.15 -8.77
N VAL A 276 5.53 7.48 -8.38
CA VAL A 276 4.27 8.12 -7.95
C VAL A 276 4.47 9.03 -6.75
N ASN A 277 5.37 8.65 -5.86
CA ASN A 277 5.71 9.48 -4.70
C ASN A 277 6.81 10.52 -5.03
N GLY A 278 7.20 10.62 -6.30
CA GLY A 278 8.47 11.21 -6.66
C GLY A 278 9.60 10.31 -6.13
N VAL A 279 10.80 10.80 -5.93
CA VAL A 279 11.64 10.23 -4.82
C VAL A 279 10.76 10.49 -3.60
N SER A 280 10.20 9.43 -3.00
CA SER A 280 9.22 9.55 -1.90
C SER A 280 9.75 10.63 -0.98
N ASN A 281 9.01 11.71 -0.75
CA ASN A 281 9.49 12.73 0.17
C ASN A 281 9.88 12.08 1.50
N TYR A 282 9.21 10.96 1.85
CA TYR A 282 9.57 10.12 2.99
C TYR A 282 10.97 9.51 2.90
N SER A 283 11.48 9.17 1.71
CA SER A 283 12.85 8.65 1.55
C SER A 283 13.92 9.70 1.87
N LYS A 284 13.56 10.98 1.81
CA LYS A 284 14.44 12.12 2.15
C LYS A 284 14.45 12.42 3.65
N LEU A 285 13.50 11.87 4.41
CA LEU A 285 13.45 12.07 5.85
C LEU A 285 14.67 11.41 6.51
N ASP A 286 15.25 12.07 7.49
CA ASP A 286 16.37 11.58 8.27
C ASP A 286 15.87 10.96 9.58
N GLU A 287 16.05 9.66 9.75
CA GLU A 287 15.68 8.94 10.99
C GLU A 287 16.44 9.47 12.22
N LYS A 288 17.58 10.16 12.02
CA LYS A 288 18.32 10.79 13.10
C LYS A 288 17.71 12.13 13.54
N ASN A 289 16.92 12.76 12.67
CA ASN A 289 16.20 14.01 12.99
C ASN A 289 14.84 13.69 13.65
N THR A 290 14.91 13.06 14.82
CA THR A 290 13.74 12.54 15.53
C THR A 290 13.61 13.13 16.91
N ALA A 291 12.37 13.34 17.37
CA ALA A 291 12.02 13.74 18.72
C ALA A 291 11.18 12.67 19.45
N VAL A 292 11.23 12.66 20.77
CA VAL A 292 10.29 11.98 21.65
C VAL A 292 9.54 13.04 22.46
N TYR A 293 8.21 13.01 22.38
CA TYR A 293 7.32 13.84 23.18
C TYR A 293 6.56 12.97 24.18
N VAL A 294 6.60 13.38 25.43
CA VAL A 294 5.73 12.82 26.48
C VAL A 294 4.81 13.94 26.96
N ILE A 295 3.50 13.66 27.01
CA ILE A 295 2.51 14.55 27.63
C ILE A 295 2.14 14.00 29.01
N THR A 296 2.05 14.88 30.01
CA THR A 296 1.76 14.50 31.39
C THR A 296 0.76 15.43 32.04
N PHE A 297 0.05 14.93 33.07
CA PHE A 297 -0.85 15.69 33.89
C PHE A 297 -0.86 15.21 35.35
N ASN A 298 -0.29 15.98 36.27
CA ASN A 298 -0.30 15.77 37.73
C ASN A 298 0.25 14.39 38.19
N SER A 299 1.08 13.73 37.42
CA SER A 299 1.57 12.36 37.71
C SER A 299 3.05 12.14 37.42
N PRO A 300 3.98 12.79 38.16
CA PRO A 300 5.42 12.62 37.96
C PRO A 300 5.89 11.16 38.17
N LYS A 301 5.20 10.38 38.96
CA LYS A 301 5.49 8.97 39.18
C LYS A 301 5.24 8.14 37.91
N GLN A 302 4.18 8.41 37.16
CA GLN A 302 3.94 7.74 35.86
C GLN A 302 5.03 8.08 34.87
N PHE A 303 5.42 9.36 34.76
CA PHE A 303 6.53 9.75 33.90
C PHE A 303 7.83 9.04 34.28
N GLU A 304 8.17 8.97 35.59
CA GLU A 304 9.33 8.22 36.08
C GLU A 304 9.28 6.73 35.67
N THR A 305 8.11 6.10 35.81
CA THR A 305 7.90 4.70 35.44
C THR A 305 8.06 4.49 33.93
N LEU A 306 7.51 5.39 33.11
CA LEU A 306 7.70 5.36 31.65
C LEU A 306 9.20 5.45 31.29
N LEU A 307 9.95 6.37 31.87
CA LEU A 307 11.38 6.52 31.62
C LEU A 307 12.18 5.26 32.00
N GLN A 308 11.88 4.68 33.15
CA GLN A 308 12.50 3.41 33.60
C GLN A 308 12.15 2.26 32.63
N SER A 309 10.92 2.19 32.18
CA SER A 309 10.48 1.17 31.22
C SER A 309 11.18 1.31 29.86
N MET A 310 11.33 2.54 29.35
CA MET A 310 12.10 2.81 28.13
C MET A 310 13.55 2.35 28.27
N LYS A 311 14.18 2.65 29.40
CA LYS A 311 15.58 2.22 29.67
C LYS A 311 15.74 0.71 29.68
N LEU A 312 14.76 -0.03 30.21
CA LEU A 312 14.82 -1.48 30.31
C LEU A 312 14.44 -2.19 29.01
N TYR A 313 13.54 -1.62 28.23
CA TYR A 313 12.99 -2.23 27.04
C TYR A 313 13.80 -1.90 25.78
N ASP A 314 14.05 -0.59 25.54
CA ASP A 314 14.82 -0.08 24.39
C ASP A 314 15.39 1.30 24.74
N GLU A 315 16.67 1.34 25.17
CA GLU A 315 17.36 2.58 25.57
C GLU A 315 17.47 3.61 24.45
N ASP A 316 17.28 3.22 23.20
CA ASP A 316 17.37 4.12 22.06
C ASP A 316 16.34 5.26 22.12
N PHE A 317 15.18 5.03 22.76
CA PHE A 317 14.21 6.10 23.05
C PHE A 317 14.77 7.23 23.93
N LEU A 318 15.75 6.91 24.78
CA LEU A 318 16.38 7.89 25.69
C LEU A 318 17.70 8.44 25.14
N ASN A 319 18.38 7.70 24.26
CA ASN A 319 19.75 8.02 23.87
C ASN A 319 19.86 8.70 22.48
N LYS A 320 18.92 8.45 21.57
CA LYS A 320 19.03 8.90 20.18
C LYS A 320 18.27 10.20 19.86
N PRO A 321 17.00 10.38 20.29
CA PRO A 321 16.19 11.52 19.89
C PRO A 321 16.42 12.75 20.76
N LYS A 322 15.95 13.92 20.28
CA LYS A 322 15.64 15.04 21.18
C LYS A 322 14.38 14.71 22.01
N LYS A 323 14.34 15.14 23.25
CA LYS A 323 13.31 14.71 24.21
C LYS A 323 12.62 15.89 24.86
N PHE A 324 11.30 15.87 24.86
CA PHE A 324 10.45 16.95 25.38
C PHE A 324 9.37 16.39 26.30
N LEU A 325 9.24 16.98 27.46
CA LEU A 325 8.11 16.77 28.35
C LEU A 325 7.16 17.95 28.25
N LEU A 326 5.94 17.73 27.75
CA LEU A 326 4.87 18.71 27.83
C LEU A 326 4.11 18.49 29.15
N ASP A 327 4.37 19.34 30.11
CA ASP A 327 3.73 19.31 31.42
C ASP A 327 2.48 20.18 31.40
N ASN A 328 1.32 19.53 31.31
CA ASN A 328 -0.01 20.12 31.36
C ASN A 328 -0.60 20.22 32.80
N SER A 329 0.20 19.91 33.82
CA SER A 329 -0.28 19.80 35.19
C SER A 329 -0.87 21.11 35.71
N SER A 330 -1.96 21.01 36.44
CA SER A 330 -2.55 22.09 37.20
C SER A 330 -1.94 22.22 38.62
N ASP A 331 -1.39 21.12 39.13
CA ASP A 331 -0.73 21.09 40.44
C ASP A 331 0.73 21.51 40.33
N LEU A 332 1.03 22.71 40.80
CA LEU A 332 2.38 23.27 40.77
C LEU A 332 3.38 22.54 41.68
N SER A 333 2.90 21.76 42.67
CA SER A 333 3.78 20.96 43.54
C SER A 333 4.51 19.85 42.80
N THR A 334 4.02 19.44 41.62
CA THR A 334 4.62 18.43 40.79
C THR A 334 5.80 18.94 39.94
N THR A 335 5.91 20.26 39.75
CA THR A 335 6.85 20.90 38.81
C THR A 335 8.32 20.60 39.13
N GLU A 336 8.69 20.63 40.43
CA GLU A 336 10.06 20.35 40.84
C GLU A 336 10.46 18.91 40.50
N LYS A 337 9.59 17.94 40.78
CA LYS A 337 9.84 16.55 40.49
C LYS A 337 9.96 16.28 38.98
N TYR A 338 9.15 16.90 38.14
CA TYR A 338 9.29 16.84 36.69
C TYR A 338 10.61 17.42 36.22
N SER A 339 11.01 18.58 36.79
CA SER A 339 12.28 19.22 36.44
C SER A 339 13.49 18.35 36.81
N GLU A 340 13.45 17.67 37.96
CA GLU A 340 14.47 16.71 38.38
C GLU A 340 14.59 15.54 37.39
N LEU A 341 13.47 14.90 37.04
CA LEU A 341 13.42 13.79 36.10
C LEU A 341 13.88 14.19 34.69
N CYS A 342 13.45 15.36 34.22
CA CYS A 342 13.88 15.90 32.95
C CYS A 342 15.39 16.14 32.92
N ASN A 343 15.97 16.75 33.95
CA ASN A 343 17.41 16.96 34.05
C ASN A 343 18.18 15.63 34.08
N GLN A 344 17.69 14.64 34.81
CA GLN A 344 18.31 13.32 34.92
C GLN A 344 18.36 12.57 33.59
N HIS A 345 17.31 12.68 32.79
CA HIS A 345 17.15 11.91 31.54
C HIS A 345 17.34 12.74 30.27
N GLY A 346 17.70 14.04 30.42
CA GLY A 346 17.99 14.94 29.29
C GLY A 346 16.73 15.32 28.48
N PHE A 347 15.60 15.47 29.15
CA PHE A 347 14.38 16.05 28.58
C PHE A 347 14.37 17.58 28.73
N GLU A 348 13.86 18.27 27.74
CA GLU A 348 13.44 19.66 27.89
C GLU A 348 12.05 19.69 28.57
N HIS A 349 11.97 20.35 29.74
CA HIS A 349 10.73 20.49 30.48
C HIS A 349 9.96 21.72 30.02
N ILE A 350 8.80 21.51 29.40
CA ILE A 350 7.94 22.58 28.88
C ILE A 350 6.66 22.61 29.68
N LYS A 351 6.55 23.60 30.56
CA LYS A 351 5.35 23.84 31.38
C LYS A 351 4.36 24.69 30.61
N LYS A 352 3.12 24.24 30.51
CA LYS A 352 1.97 25.00 29.99
C LYS A 352 0.84 24.98 30.98
N ASP A 353 -0.08 25.93 30.82
CA ASP A 353 -1.41 25.79 31.43
C ASP A 353 -2.10 24.58 30.81
N ASN A 354 -3.01 23.97 31.55
CA ASN A 354 -3.69 22.77 31.05
C ASN A 354 -4.38 23.01 29.69
N LEU A 355 -3.75 22.52 28.63
CA LEU A 355 -4.25 22.62 27.26
C LEU A 355 -5.32 21.57 26.95
N GLY A 356 -5.57 20.63 27.87
CA GLY A 356 -6.35 19.43 27.59
C GLY A 356 -5.68 18.47 26.62
N ILE A 357 -6.36 17.38 26.29
CA ILE A 357 -5.81 16.31 25.40
C ILE A 357 -5.59 16.87 23.99
N CYS A 358 -6.62 17.47 23.38
CA CYS A 358 -6.54 17.96 22.00
C CYS A 358 -5.57 19.14 21.87
N GLY A 359 -5.61 20.09 22.79
CA GLY A 359 -4.70 21.23 22.79
C GLY A 359 -3.24 20.83 23.00
N GLY A 360 -2.98 19.87 23.87
CA GLY A 360 -1.64 19.31 24.07
C GLY A 360 -1.10 18.62 22.83
N ARG A 361 -1.91 17.83 22.14
CA ARG A 361 -1.52 17.19 20.86
C ARG A 361 -1.28 18.21 19.76
N GLN A 362 -2.14 19.24 19.66
CA GLN A 362 -1.96 20.32 18.69
C GLN A 362 -0.66 21.06 18.94
N TRP A 363 -0.38 21.40 20.20
CA TRP A 363 0.86 22.07 20.59
C TRP A 363 2.10 21.24 20.23
N ILE A 364 2.09 19.92 20.50
CA ILE A 364 3.19 19.03 20.14
C ILE A 364 3.40 19.04 18.61
N ALA A 365 2.34 18.99 17.83
CA ALA A 365 2.40 19.00 16.38
C ALA A 365 3.01 20.30 15.84
N GLU A 366 2.61 21.46 16.38
CA GLU A 366 3.14 22.77 16.04
C GLU A 366 4.63 22.88 16.44
N HIS A 367 4.99 22.48 17.65
CA HIS A 367 6.38 22.51 18.14
C HIS A 367 7.29 21.58 17.35
N ALA A 368 6.82 20.38 16.98
CA ALA A 368 7.58 19.46 16.12
C ALA A 368 7.84 20.05 14.74
N SER A 369 6.87 20.75 14.18
CA SER A 369 6.99 21.44 12.89
C SER A 369 7.95 22.64 12.96
N GLU A 370 7.82 23.48 13.98
CA GLU A 370 8.70 24.63 14.20
C GLU A 370 10.18 24.24 14.35
N ASN A 371 10.44 23.09 15.00
CA ASN A 371 11.78 22.51 15.15
C ASN A 371 12.21 21.66 13.96
N ASN A 372 11.38 21.55 12.91
CA ASN A 372 11.66 20.83 11.68
C ASN A 372 12.08 19.36 11.88
N PHE A 373 11.46 18.65 12.83
CA PHE A 373 11.69 17.22 13.01
C PHE A 373 11.09 16.43 11.84
N ASP A 374 11.82 15.43 11.38
CA ASP A 374 11.36 14.53 10.33
C ASP A 374 10.43 13.45 10.86
N PHE A 375 10.65 13.04 12.10
CA PHE A 375 9.80 12.11 12.84
C PHE A 375 9.68 12.55 14.30
N TYR A 376 8.57 12.16 14.92
CA TYR A 376 8.49 12.17 16.36
C TYR A 376 7.69 11.00 16.91
N PHE A 377 8.11 10.53 18.08
CA PHE A 377 7.34 9.61 18.91
C PHE A 377 6.45 10.41 19.86
N PHE A 378 5.26 9.91 20.04
CA PHE A 378 4.33 10.45 21.02
C PHE A 378 3.98 9.40 22.07
N PHE A 379 3.99 9.81 23.34
CA PHE A 379 3.59 9.00 24.50
C PHE A 379 2.70 9.82 25.43
N GLU A 380 1.69 9.17 25.99
CA GLU A 380 1.07 9.60 27.26
C GLU A 380 1.88 8.98 28.40
N ASP A 381 1.94 9.67 29.54
CA ASP A 381 2.77 9.23 30.69
C ASP A 381 2.27 7.94 31.37
N ASP A 382 1.06 7.51 31.07
CA ASP A 382 0.43 6.29 31.59
C ASP A 382 0.61 5.06 30.65
N MET A 383 1.48 5.14 29.65
CA MET A 383 1.80 4.06 28.72
C MET A 383 3.25 3.57 28.93
N PHE A 384 3.43 2.40 29.53
CA PHE A 384 4.75 1.85 29.85
C PHE A 384 5.13 0.75 28.90
N PHE A 385 6.42 0.58 28.63
CA PHE A 385 6.92 -0.63 27.99
C PHE A 385 6.80 -1.82 28.96
N TYR A 386 6.39 -2.95 28.40
CA TYR A 386 6.14 -4.16 29.17
C TYR A 386 7.43 -4.70 29.79
N GLY A 387 7.43 -4.82 31.12
CA GLY A 387 8.59 -5.29 31.91
C GLY A 387 8.47 -6.73 32.44
N GLY A 388 7.36 -7.43 32.15
CA GLY A 388 7.12 -8.80 32.61
C GLY A 388 7.89 -9.85 31.83
N GLN A 389 7.72 -11.13 32.21
CA GLN A 389 8.44 -12.26 31.59
C GLN A 389 7.67 -12.93 30.45
N ASP A 390 6.37 -12.71 30.35
CA ASP A 390 5.55 -13.31 29.31
C ASP A 390 5.93 -12.75 27.93
N LYS A 391 6.32 -13.62 27.02
CA LYS A 391 6.71 -13.21 25.66
C LYS A 391 5.53 -12.81 24.78
N VAL A 392 4.35 -13.32 25.12
CA VAL A 392 3.12 -13.15 24.33
C VAL A 392 2.00 -12.72 25.26
N CYS A 393 1.18 -11.76 24.83
CA CYS A 393 0.03 -11.32 25.58
C CYS A 393 -1.14 -12.34 25.50
N ARG A 394 -2.19 -12.12 26.27
CA ARG A 394 -3.39 -12.97 26.27
C ARG A 394 -3.99 -13.21 24.89
N ASN A 395 -3.87 -12.24 23.99
CA ASN A 395 -4.41 -12.28 22.63
C ASN A 395 -3.39 -12.80 21.60
N GLY A 396 -2.22 -13.31 22.01
CA GLY A 396 -1.23 -13.91 21.13
C GLY A 396 -0.23 -12.94 20.49
N PHE A 397 -0.27 -11.64 20.85
CA PHE A 397 0.68 -10.66 20.31
C PHE A 397 2.00 -10.67 21.06
N ASN A 398 3.10 -10.53 20.34
CA ASN A 398 4.42 -10.42 20.94
C ASN A 398 4.54 -9.15 21.80
N ARG A 399 5.13 -9.30 22.99
CA ARG A 399 5.39 -8.20 23.94
C ARG A 399 6.81 -7.68 23.84
N HIS A 400 7.77 -8.57 23.56
CA HIS A 400 9.18 -8.21 23.47
C HIS A 400 9.65 -8.16 22.02
N VAL A 401 10.07 -6.98 21.60
CA VAL A 401 10.60 -6.72 20.28
C VAL A 401 11.87 -5.88 20.42
N GLU A 402 13.00 -6.43 20.01
CA GLU A 402 14.29 -5.73 20.06
C GLU A 402 14.35 -4.60 19.02
N GLY A 403 14.90 -3.43 19.41
CA GLY A 403 15.14 -2.30 18.55
C GLY A 403 13.86 -1.72 17.94
N ILE A 404 12.81 -1.61 18.72
CA ILE A 404 11.52 -1.08 18.29
C ILE A 404 11.64 0.39 17.86
N TYR A 405 12.53 1.17 18.49
CA TYR A 405 12.82 2.55 18.12
C TYR A 405 13.23 2.65 16.65
N GLU A 406 14.32 1.98 16.27
CA GLU A 406 14.86 2.06 14.90
C GLU A 406 13.91 1.43 13.88
N LYS A 407 13.40 0.24 14.20
CA LYS A 407 12.53 -0.50 13.27
C LYS A 407 11.24 0.25 12.96
N SER A 408 10.69 0.99 13.93
CA SER A 408 9.48 1.78 13.72
C SER A 408 9.73 2.98 12.78
N LEU A 409 10.87 3.64 12.90
CA LEU A 409 11.29 4.70 11.99
C LEU A 409 11.53 4.16 10.57
N GLU A 410 12.26 3.06 10.45
CA GLU A 410 12.49 2.38 9.16
C GLU A 410 11.17 1.98 8.48
N ILE A 411 10.21 1.40 9.22
CA ILE A 411 8.90 1.04 8.69
C ILE A 411 8.17 2.29 8.21
N THR A 412 8.10 3.33 9.02
CA THR A 412 7.40 4.58 8.71
C THR A 412 7.96 5.22 7.44
N LYS A 413 9.28 5.30 7.33
CA LYS A 413 9.97 5.84 6.16
C LYS A 413 9.80 4.96 4.92
N LYS A 414 10.15 3.67 5.02
CA LYS A 414 10.16 2.72 3.90
C LYS A 414 8.78 2.56 3.26
N TYR A 415 7.73 2.51 4.07
CA TYR A 415 6.36 2.33 3.57
C TYR A 415 5.60 3.64 3.41
N SER A 416 6.29 4.79 3.58
CA SER A 416 5.73 6.14 3.41
C SER A 416 4.48 6.35 4.26
N LEU A 417 4.55 5.98 5.54
CA LEU A 417 3.42 6.11 6.46
C LEU A 417 3.34 7.50 7.05
N ASP A 418 2.14 8.03 7.17
CA ASP A 418 1.87 9.28 7.86
C ASP A 418 2.06 9.12 9.37
N PHE A 419 1.58 7.99 9.91
CA PHE A 419 1.88 7.55 11.26
C PHE A 419 1.84 6.03 11.38
N ILE A 420 2.46 5.48 12.43
CA ILE A 420 2.31 4.08 12.80
C ILE A 420 2.12 3.96 14.32
N LYS A 421 1.07 3.26 14.72
CA LYS A 421 0.84 2.91 16.13
C LYS A 421 1.79 1.78 16.51
N LEU A 422 2.48 1.93 17.66
CA LEU A 422 3.43 0.93 18.13
C LEU A 422 2.78 -0.30 18.76
N ASN A 423 1.50 -0.22 19.08
CA ASN A 423 0.82 -1.20 19.90
C ASN A 423 -0.53 -1.58 19.31
N TYR A 424 -0.77 -2.87 19.14
CA TYR A 424 -2.11 -3.41 18.98
C TYR A 424 -2.74 -3.52 20.37
N SER A 425 -3.87 -2.88 20.58
CA SER A 425 -4.48 -2.84 21.90
C SER A 425 -5.04 -4.19 22.34
N GLU A 426 -4.70 -4.59 23.56
CA GLU A 426 -5.37 -5.68 24.26
C GLU A 426 -6.61 -5.21 24.99
N PHE A 427 -6.71 -3.90 25.22
CA PHE A 427 -7.71 -3.32 26.11
C PHE A 427 -8.96 -2.87 25.38
N TYR A 428 -10.00 -2.99 26.12
CA TYR A 428 -11.29 -2.43 25.90
C TYR A 428 -11.19 -0.90 25.76
N GLY A 429 -11.48 -0.37 24.61
CA GLY A 429 -11.47 1.07 24.38
C GLY A 429 -10.67 1.52 23.16
N ASP A 430 -9.72 0.74 22.66
CA ASP A 430 -9.15 0.95 21.34
C ASP A 430 -9.99 0.19 20.28
N ASN A 431 -11.23 0.57 20.22
CA ASN A 431 -12.25 -0.11 19.44
C ASN A 431 -11.88 -0.21 17.96
N GLY A 432 -11.33 0.87 17.39
CA GLY A 432 -10.96 0.90 15.99
C GLY A 432 -9.94 -0.15 15.62
N THR A 433 -8.91 -0.33 16.45
CA THR A 433 -7.88 -1.34 16.25
C THR A 433 -8.44 -2.76 16.39
N GLN A 434 -9.26 -3.00 17.41
CA GLN A 434 -9.92 -4.30 17.60
C GLN A 434 -10.87 -4.62 16.45
N TRP A 435 -11.64 -3.66 15.99
CA TRP A 435 -12.53 -3.85 14.85
C TRP A 435 -11.77 -4.11 13.56
N SER A 436 -10.63 -3.44 13.36
CA SER A 436 -9.75 -3.71 12.23
C SER A 436 -9.26 -5.17 12.24
N TRP A 437 -8.90 -5.69 13.43
CA TRP A 437 -8.48 -7.08 13.57
C TRP A 437 -9.56 -8.08 13.16
N TYR A 438 -10.82 -7.84 13.49
CA TYR A 438 -11.91 -8.70 13.06
C TYR A 438 -12.09 -8.80 11.54
N ASN A 439 -11.62 -7.82 10.82
CA ASN A 439 -11.68 -7.81 9.35
C ASN A 439 -10.45 -8.47 8.70
N VAL A 440 -9.43 -8.88 9.47
CA VAL A 440 -8.30 -9.64 8.95
C VAL A 440 -8.75 -11.08 8.67
N PRO A 441 -8.51 -11.63 7.47
CA PRO A 441 -8.84 -13.02 7.17
C PRO A 441 -8.19 -14.00 8.15
N GLN A 442 -8.90 -15.07 8.50
CA GLN A 442 -8.43 -16.09 9.44
C GLN A 442 -7.04 -16.65 9.07
N THR A 443 -6.82 -16.94 7.80
CA THR A 443 -5.54 -17.43 7.29
C THR A 443 -4.39 -16.46 7.57
N LYS A 444 -4.64 -15.14 7.43
CA LYS A 444 -3.64 -14.12 7.73
C LYS A 444 -3.41 -13.96 9.23
N ARG A 445 -4.44 -14.08 10.03
CA ARG A 445 -4.27 -14.12 11.50
C ARG A 445 -3.42 -15.30 11.94
N GLU A 446 -3.66 -16.47 11.39
CA GLU A 446 -2.89 -17.69 11.69
C GLU A 446 -1.44 -17.62 11.20
N GLU A 447 -1.18 -16.94 10.08
CA GLU A 447 0.17 -16.70 9.56
C GLU A 447 1.00 -15.85 10.52
N TYR A 448 0.44 -14.75 11.03
CA TYR A 448 1.18 -13.80 11.88
C TYR A 448 1.14 -14.18 13.37
N TRP A 449 0.09 -14.90 13.82
CA TRP A 449 -0.11 -15.29 15.22
C TRP A 449 -0.60 -16.74 15.30
N PRO A 450 0.31 -17.71 15.19
CA PRO A 450 -0.05 -19.13 15.16
C PRO A 450 -0.71 -19.61 16.46
N GLU A 451 -0.51 -18.91 17.59
CA GLU A 451 -1.20 -19.19 18.85
C GLU A 451 -2.69 -18.86 18.82
N LYS A 452 -3.19 -18.36 17.70
CA LYS A 452 -4.61 -18.02 17.48
C LYS A 452 -5.15 -17.03 18.51
N PRO A 453 -4.76 -15.76 18.42
CA PRO A 453 -5.20 -14.75 19.36
C PRO A 453 -6.72 -14.72 19.47
N THR A 454 -7.20 -14.81 20.70
CA THR A 454 -8.60 -14.66 21.01
C THR A 454 -8.89 -13.19 21.17
N LEU A 455 -9.71 -12.63 20.30
CA LEU A 455 -10.10 -11.24 20.41
C LEU A 455 -11.11 -11.06 21.55
N PRO A 456 -10.94 -10.03 22.38
CA PRO A 456 -11.93 -9.70 23.38
C PRO A 456 -13.26 -9.32 22.69
N VAL A 457 -14.32 -9.98 23.11
CA VAL A 457 -15.67 -9.77 22.53
C VAL A 457 -16.43 -8.66 23.27
N HIS A 458 -15.93 -8.27 24.45
CA HIS A 458 -16.59 -7.29 25.30
C HIS A 458 -16.45 -5.87 24.75
N GLY A 459 -17.57 -5.17 24.62
CA GLY A 459 -17.65 -3.78 24.24
C GLY A 459 -17.61 -3.46 22.76
N LEU A 460 -17.62 -4.45 21.92
CA LEU A 460 -17.83 -4.21 20.50
C LEU A 460 -19.31 -3.92 20.26
N ASP A 461 -19.59 -2.71 19.80
CA ASP A 461 -20.89 -2.41 19.23
C ASP A 461 -21.03 -3.21 17.90
N PRO A 462 -21.99 -4.13 17.80
CA PRO A 462 -22.19 -4.90 16.58
C PRO A 462 -22.59 -4.03 15.37
N ASN A 463 -23.06 -2.80 15.62
CA ASN A 463 -23.42 -1.83 14.58
C ASN A 463 -22.29 -0.86 14.24
N ALA A 464 -21.18 -0.90 14.97
CA ALA A 464 -20.06 0.00 14.70
C ALA A 464 -19.42 -0.29 13.33
N PRO A 465 -18.93 0.74 12.63
CA PRO A 465 -18.24 0.56 11.36
C PRO A 465 -17.01 -0.32 11.56
N ARG A 466 -16.90 -1.39 10.78
CA ARG A 466 -15.72 -2.25 10.80
C ARG A 466 -14.64 -1.66 9.90
N THR A 467 -13.41 -1.63 10.40
CA THR A 467 -12.24 -1.21 9.64
C THR A 467 -11.62 -2.39 8.89
N LYS A 468 -10.88 -2.10 7.83
CA LYS A 468 -10.23 -3.12 7.00
C LYS A 468 -8.74 -2.83 6.90
N PHE A 469 -7.93 -3.87 7.07
CA PHE A 469 -6.54 -3.82 6.67
C PHE A 469 -6.42 -4.13 5.18
N ASN A 470 -5.75 -3.25 4.45
CA ASN A 470 -5.51 -3.44 3.03
C ASN A 470 -4.31 -4.35 2.78
N GLN A 471 -3.34 -4.31 3.69
CA GLN A 471 -2.11 -5.08 3.60
C GLN A 471 -1.58 -5.45 4.97
N MET A 472 -0.92 -6.60 5.02
CA MET A 472 -0.12 -7.02 6.17
C MET A 472 1.30 -7.35 5.71
N PHE A 473 2.28 -6.88 6.47
CA PHE A 473 3.70 -7.02 6.19
C PHE A 473 4.45 -7.52 7.40
N SER A 474 5.68 -8.00 7.16
CA SER A 474 6.68 -8.18 8.20
C SER A 474 7.96 -7.43 7.82
N HIS A 475 8.51 -6.65 8.75
CA HIS A 475 9.77 -5.96 8.56
C HIS A 475 10.69 -6.25 9.74
N LYS A 476 11.83 -6.90 9.49
CA LYS A 476 12.82 -7.28 10.52
C LYS A 476 12.17 -7.96 11.76
N GLY A 477 11.20 -8.84 11.51
CA GLY A 477 10.49 -9.59 12.54
C GLY A 477 9.31 -8.87 13.21
N ILE A 478 8.99 -7.63 12.81
CA ILE A 478 7.80 -6.91 13.27
C ILE A 478 6.67 -7.07 12.25
N PRO A 479 5.58 -7.78 12.58
CA PRO A 479 4.37 -7.78 11.76
C PRO A 479 3.62 -6.47 11.94
N PHE A 480 3.12 -5.89 10.85
CA PHE A 480 2.32 -4.68 10.87
C PHE A 480 1.30 -4.66 9.73
N ALA A 481 0.24 -3.89 9.90
CA ALA A 481 -0.83 -3.72 8.94
C ALA A 481 -0.89 -2.27 8.44
N ILE A 482 -1.31 -2.10 7.19
CA ILE A 482 -1.67 -0.82 6.59
C ILE A 482 -3.14 -0.90 6.15
N GLY A 483 -3.91 0.14 6.38
CA GLY A 483 -5.31 0.18 6.00
C GLY A 483 -6.14 1.14 6.82
N GLU A 484 -7.38 0.78 7.07
CA GLU A 484 -8.30 1.57 7.88
C GLU A 484 -7.95 1.45 9.37
N VAL A 485 -6.85 2.08 9.78
CA VAL A 485 -6.41 2.13 11.18
C VAL A 485 -7.08 3.31 11.87
N TYR A 486 -7.73 3.03 12.99
CA TYR A 486 -8.30 4.08 13.82
C TYR A 486 -7.19 4.81 14.58
N TYR A 487 -7.20 6.14 14.55
CA TYR A 487 -6.31 6.96 15.35
C TYR A 487 -6.70 6.90 16.83
N CYS A 488 -5.71 6.84 17.71
CA CYS A 488 -5.86 7.07 19.15
C CYS A 488 -4.55 7.63 19.71
N ASN A 489 -4.56 8.13 20.94
CA ASN A 489 -3.39 8.74 21.59
C ASN A 489 -2.37 7.72 22.15
N TRP A 490 -2.48 6.46 21.80
CA TRP A 490 -1.50 5.46 22.20
C TRP A 490 -0.15 5.70 21.51
N PRO A 491 0.95 5.10 22.03
CA PRO A 491 2.28 5.31 21.52
C PRO A 491 2.38 5.11 20.01
N GLN A 492 2.96 6.10 19.34
CA GLN A 492 3.03 6.11 17.88
C GLN A 492 4.21 6.92 17.37
N VAL A 493 4.65 6.61 16.15
CA VAL A 493 5.55 7.43 15.35
C VAL A 493 4.72 8.25 14.38
N VAL A 494 4.98 9.52 14.28
CA VAL A 494 4.38 10.43 13.31
C VAL A 494 5.50 10.99 12.43
N SER A 495 5.33 10.89 11.11
CA SER A 495 6.22 11.51 10.14
C SER A 495 5.90 12.99 9.98
N LYS A 496 6.87 13.79 9.49
CA LYS A 496 6.67 15.20 9.15
C LYS A 496 5.43 15.43 8.28
N TYR A 497 5.24 14.61 7.26
CA TYR A 497 4.09 14.73 6.35
C TYR A 497 2.77 14.29 7.00
N GLY A 498 2.82 13.28 7.85
CA GLY A 498 1.67 12.89 8.67
C GLY A 498 1.27 13.99 9.65
N ASN A 499 2.25 14.61 10.28
CA ASN A 499 2.02 15.76 11.18
C ASN A 499 1.29 16.91 10.46
N GLU A 500 1.76 17.27 9.26
CA GLU A 500 1.12 18.29 8.44
C GLU A 500 -0.34 17.96 8.12
N LYS A 501 -0.60 16.75 7.64
CA LYS A 501 -1.95 16.31 7.23
C LYS A 501 -2.92 16.20 8.41
N MET A 502 -2.47 15.62 9.53
CA MET A 502 -3.35 15.30 10.66
C MET A 502 -3.62 16.48 11.58
N PHE A 503 -2.64 17.38 11.74
CA PHE A 503 -2.69 18.38 12.82
C PHE A 503 -2.52 19.82 12.33
N LEU A 504 -1.76 20.07 11.26
CA LEU A 504 -1.41 21.44 10.88
C LEU A 504 -2.33 22.03 9.81
N THR A 505 -2.84 21.20 8.90
CA THR A 505 -3.80 21.65 7.88
C THR A 505 -5.20 21.82 8.44
N THR A 506 -5.53 21.13 9.52
CA THR A 506 -6.84 21.21 10.20
C THR A 506 -6.62 21.46 11.67
N LYS A 507 -6.86 22.68 12.14
CA LYS A 507 -6.76 23.01 13.56
C LYS A 507 -7.96 22.48 14.34
N TRP A 508 -7.66 21.88 15.48
CA TRP A 508 -8.66 21.32 16.39
C TRP A 508 -8.91 22.27 17.55
N ASP A 509 -10.02 22.96 17.47
CA ASP A 509 -10.51 23.89 18.47
C ASP A 509 -11.59 23.29 19.39
N ARG A 510 -11.95 22.02 19.16
CA ARG A 510 -12.99 21.33 19.91
C ARG A 510 -12.39 20.39 20.96
N PRO A 511 -12.97 20.32 22.15
CA PRO A 511 -12.39 19.60 23.28
C PRO A 511 -12.51 18.06 23.17
N PHE A 512 -13.19 17.55 22.15
CA PHE A 512 -13.50 16.13 22.06
C PHE A 512 -12.55 15.39 21.13
N GLU A 513 -11.70 14.54 21.69
CA GLU A 513 -10.78 13.66 21.00
C GLU A 513 -11.49 12.81 19.92
N GLN A 514 -12.69 12.32 20.21
CA GLN A 514 -13.46 11.48 19.28
C GLN A 514 -13.78 12.16 17.94
N THR A 515 -13.99 13.48 17.94
CA THR A 515 -14.24 14.23 16.70
C THR A 515 -13.00 14.20 15.80
N TRP A 516 -11.85 14.37 16.40
CA TRP A 516 -10.58 14.34 15.71
C TRP A 516 -10.20 12.93 15.21
N MET A 517 -10.37 11.92 16.07
CA MET A 517 -10.21 10.52 15.68
C MET A 517 -11.08 10.16 14.47
N SER A 518 -12.33 10.62 14.48
CA SER A 518 -13.28 10.40 13.37
C SER A 518 -12.83 11.10 12.09
N TYR A 519 -12.29 12.31 12.17
CA TYR A 519 -11.75 13.01 11.01
C TYR A 519 -10.57 12.25 10.41
N ILE A 520 -9.55 11.89 11.19
CA ILE A 520 -8.40 11.13 10.72
C ILE A 520 -8.84 9.82 10.07
N PHE A 521 -9.84 9.15 10.66
CA PHE A 521 -10.38 7.92 10.10
C PHE A 521 -11.08 8.13 8.75
N GLN A 522 -11.85 9.22 8.57
CA GLN A 522 -12.45 9.55 7.28
C GLN A 522 -11.36 9.85 6.23
N GLU A 523 -10.34 10.63 6.58
CA GLU A 523 -9.21 10.92 5.70
C GLU A 523 -8.42 9.66 5.31
N THR A 524 -8.29 8.72 6.23
CA THR A 524 -7.71 7.39 5.98
C THR A 524 -8.55 6.60 4.97
N LYS A 525 -9.87 6.59 5.14
CA LYS A 525 -10.78 5.90 4.20
C LYS A 525 -10.78 6.50 2.80
N GLN A 526 -10.50 7.80 2.69
CA GLN A 526 -10.35 8.51 1.42
C GLN A 526 -8.95 8.34 0.79
N GLY A 527 -8.00 7.74 1.53
CA GLY A 527 -6.62 7.57 1.07
C GLY A 527 -5.75 8.82 1.19
N ASN A 528 -6.21 9.87 1.90
CA ASN A 528 -5.43 11.09 2.14
C ASN A 528 -4.39 10.91 3.25
N ILE A 529 -4.69 10.04 4.22
CA ILE A 529 -3.79 9.63 5.31
C ILE A 529 -3.48 8.14 5.15
N LYS A 530 -2.20 7.77 5.26
CA LYS A 530 -1.72 6.39 5.18
C LYS A 530 -1.19 5.94 6.54
N PRO A 531 -2.01 5.35 7.39
CA PRO A 531 -1.61 4.87 8.70
C PRO A 531 -1.05 3.46 8.67
N GLY A 532 -0.21 3.15 9.66
CA GLY A 532 0.22 1.81 9.99
C GLY A 532 -0.18 1.40 11.41
N LEU A 533 -0.22 0.10 11.66
CA LEU A 533 -0.46 -0.50 12.96
C LEU A 533 0.49 -1.67 13.18
N MET A 534 1.35 -1.60 14.17
CA MET A 534 2.16 -2.75 14.56
C MET A 534 1.29 -3.80 15.23
N MET A 535 1.45 -5.04 14.80
CA MET A 535 0.70 -6.18 15.32
C MET A 535 1.52 -6.85 16.45
N ILE A 536 1.85 -6.04 17.44
CA ILE A 536 2.60 -6.37 18.67
C ILE A 536 2.00 -5.59 19.84
N THR A 537 2.35 -5.95 21.07
CA THR A 537 1.90 -5.26 22.30
C THR A 537 3.07 -4.92 23.22
N PRO A 538 3.99 -4.06 22.79
CA PRO A 538 5.19 -3.74 23.56
C PRO A 538 4.89 -2.82 24.76
N THR A 539 3.74 -2.14 24.78
CA THR A 539 3.38 -1.24 25.86
C THR A 539 2.11 -1.68 26.59
N GLU A 540 2.00 -1.28 27.81
CA GLU A 540 0.83 -1.47 28.68
C GLU A 540 0.30 -0.11 29.11
N HIS A 541 -1.01 -0.06 29.28
CA HIS A 541 -1.72 1.10 29.80
C HIS A 541 -2.17 0.78 31.21
N ASP A 542 -1.50 1.31 32.21
CA ASP A 542 -1.84 1.10 33.61
C ASP A 542 -2.42 2.35 34.24
N ARG A 543 -3.69 2.54 34.00
CA ARG A 543 -4.45 3.68 34.48
C ARG A 543 -4.81 3.58 35.94
N PHE A 544 -4.89 2.36 36.48
CA PHE A 544 -5.50 2.08 37.77
C PHE A 544 -4.50 2.00 38.91
N GLU A 545 -3.24 1.74 38.64
CA GLU A 545 -2.22 1.62 39.67
C GLU A 545 -1.77 2.98 40.22
N PHE A 546 -1.87 4.06 39.43
CA PHE A 546 -1.34 5.38 39.76
C PHE A 546 -2.43 6.44 39.97
N TYR A 547 -3.67 6.17 39.56
CA TYR A 547 -4.78 7.07 39.80
C TYR A 547 -5.66 6.53 40.94
N ASP A 548 -5.72 7.24 42.05
CA ASP A 548 -6.86 7.08 42.96
C ASP A 548 -8.11 7.46 42.14
N GLY A 549 -9.07 6.54 42.05
CA GLY A 549 -10.25 6.66 41.18
C GLY A 549 -11.13 7.92 41.49
N ASN A 550 -10.80 8.66 42.54
CA ASN A 550 -11.45 9.90 42.92
C ASN A 550 -10.80 11.15 42.29
N LEU A 551 -9.51 11.13 41.96
CA LEU A 551 -8.80 12.29 41.43
C LEU A 551 -9.24 12.68 40.00
N ARG A 552 -9.82 11.77 39.22
CA ARG A 552 -10.38 12.07 37.90
C ARG A 552 -11.83 12.56 37.90
N LYS A 553 -12.54 12.39 39.00
CA LYS A 553 -13.94 12.85 39.12
C LYS A 553 -14.06 14.31 39.49
N GLU A 554 -12.98 14.94 39.93
CA GLU A 554 -12.94 16.32 40.41
C GLU A 554 -12.26 17.31 39.47
N SER A 555 -11.78 16.85 38.26
CA SER A 555 -11.15 17.71 37.28
C SER A 555 -12.01 17.97 36.03
#